data_619be7df22456ea1ef4c5ef120b1a688
#
_entry.id   619be7df22456ea1ef4c5ef120b1a688
#
_cell.length_a   1.000
_cell.length_b   1.000
_cell.length_c   1.000
_cell.angle_alpha   90.00
_cell.angle_beta   90.00
_cell.angle_gamma   90.00
#
_symmetry.space_group_name_H-M   'P 1'
#
loop_
_entity.id
_entity.type
_entity.pdbx_description
1 polymer ?
#
loop_
_entity_poly.entity_id
_entity_poly.type
_entity_poly.pdbx_seq_one_letter_code
_entity_poly.pdbx_strand_id
1 'polypeptide(L)'
;MSDKFNKIYDHSIKNPEKFWQEAAEDIFWFKKPTKILNKSNPPFYKWFEDGVTNTCYNALDIHIDQGRGGNTALIYDSPITGNKSKFTYEELRSKVSKFAGALKDQGVNKGDRVIIYMPMIPEAVIAMLGCARIGAIHSVVFGGFASNELASRIDDSKAKLLVTASCGFEPGRTVEYKPLVDEAIKIANHKIEKMILFQRPGHEVKLNPPIEISWDEVVESAQAADCVEMNSNDFAYILYTSGTTGTPKGIVRDIGGHIVALKWTMKNIYNIETNDIWWSASDIGWIVGHSYIVYAPLFKGCTTVLFEGKPVGTPDAGAFWKIISDYKVKSLFTAPTAFRAIKKEDPDGKFFSKYDLSSFESLFLAGERADPDTIKWAENLLNVPVIDHWWQTETSWAISSNCTGIEMMETKYGSACKAVPGYDVKIIKPDQSLAKPNEMGDIVVKLPLPPGTFPTLWNADQRYKENYMSNYEGYYQTYDAGHIDDDGYIWIMSRTDDIINVAGHRLSTGAIEEVLSEHQSVAECAVLGIADKLKGQLPIGLVVLKSGVNKENDIISKECVQMVRDQIGPVAAFKIVIVIKRLPKTRSGKILRGTIRKIADNVEYKVPPTIDDPLILNEIKEDLIKHKILNV
;
A
#
# COMPACT_ATOMS: atom_id res chain seq x y z
N MET A 1 -14.98 -19.71 21.50
CA MET A 1 -13.98 -19.34 20.46
C MET A 1 -13.06 -20.52 20.27
N SER A 2 -12.78 -20.88 19.03
CA SER A 2 -11.80 -21.91 18.72
C SER A 2 -10.44 -21.45 19.25
N ASP A 3 -9.67 -22.39 19.77
CA ASP A 3 -8.36 -22.15 20.38
C ASP A 3 -7.23 -22.12 19.31
N LYS A 4 -7.60 -22.23 18.03
CA LYS A 4 -6.62 -22.42 16.94
C LYS A 4 -5.79 -21.18 16.69
N PHE A 5 -6.44 -20.00 16.56
CA PHE A 5 -5.74 -18.74 16.35
C PHE A 5 -4.77 -18.44 17.51
N ASN A 6 -5.26 -18.53 18.76
CA ASN A 6 -4.43 -18.22 19.93
C ASN A 6 -3.21 -19.15 20.03
N LYS A 7 -3.35 -20.45 19.73
CA LYS A 7 -2.22 -21.39 19.72
C LYS A 7 -1.15 -21.02 18.71
N ILE A 8 -1.57 -20.66 17.49
CA ILE A 8 -0.64 -20.25 16.42
C ILE A 8 0.02 -18.91 16.77
N TYR A 9 -0.77 -17.95 17.27
CA TYR A 9 -0.26 -16.65 17.71
C TYR A 9 0.77 -16.82 18.83
N ASP A 10 0.42 -17.55 19.88
CA ASP A 10 1.30 -17.83 21.01
C ASP A 10 2.60 -18.53 20.58
N HIS A 11 2.50 -19.49 19.66
CA HIS A 11 3.68 -20.16 19.12
C HIS A 11 4.59 -19.18 18.39
N SER A 12 4.02 -18.29 17.57
CA SER A 12 4.77 -17.30 16.81
C SER A 12 5.52 -16.28 17.70
N ILE A 13 4.95 -15.94 18.86
CA ILE A 13 5.53 -14.97 19.80
C ILE A 13 6.53 -15.63 20.76
N LYS A 14 6.18 -16.81 21.29
CA LYS A 14 7.02 -17.51 22.28
C LYS A 14 8.21 -18.25 21.65
N ASN A 15 8.05 -18.72 20.40
CA ASN A 15 9.04 -19.51 19.67
C ASN A 15 9.24 -19.00 18.25
N PRO A 16 9.57 -17.72 18.02
CA PRO A 16 9.58 -17.10 16.70
C PRO A 16 10.54 -17.78 15.71
N GLU A 17 11.70 -18.23 16.16
CA GLU A 17 12.68 -18.92 15.30
C GLU A 17 12.10 -20.22 14.75
N LYS A 18 11.49 -21.05 15.61
CA LYS A 18 10.88 -22.31 15.20
C LYS A 18 9.66 -22.08 14.28
N PHE A 19 8.81 -21.12 14.63
CA PHE A 19 7.63 -20.76 13.83
C PHE A 19 8.00 -20.36 12.40
N TRP A 20 9.00 -19.48 12.25
CA TRP A 20 9.43 -19.02 10.94
C TRP A 20 10.31 -20.03 10.21
N GLN A 21 11.00 -20.91 10.92
CA GLN A 21 11.68 -22.07 10.32
C GLN A 21 10.68 -23.02 9.67
N GLU A 22 9.58 -23.33 10.35
CA GLU A 22 8.48 -24.14 9.80
C GLU A 22 7.87 -23.49 8.54
N ALA A 23 7.63 -22.16 8.57
CA ALA A 23 7.15 -21.43 7.40
C ALA A 23 8.15 -21.43 6.22
N ALA A 24 9.44 -21.41 6.52
CA ALA A 24 10.51 -21.41 5.52
C ALA A 24 10.65 -22.75 4.76
N GLU A 25 10.06 -23.85 5.26
CA GLU A 25 10.03 -25.12 4.52
C GLU A 25 9.13 -25.05 3.26
N ASP A 26 8.21 -24.12 3.20
CA ASP A 26 7.28 -23.97 2.07
C ASP A 26 7.89 -23.27 0.85
N ILE A 27 9.09 -22.70 0.95
CA ILE A 27 9.76 -22.02 -0.17
C ILE A 27 10.95 -22.82 -0.71
N PHE A 28 11.39 -22.47 -1.91
CA PHE A 28 12.58 -23.06 -2.49
C PHE A 28 13.86 -22.35 -2.02
N TRP A 29 14.84 -23.15 -1.64
CA TRP A 29 16.18 -22.72 -1.27
C TRP A 29 17.22 -23.48 -2.10
N PHE A 30 18.16 -22.78 -2.73
CA PHE A 30 19.38 -23.41 -3.25
C PHE A 30 20.23 -23.95 -2.11
N LYS A 31 20.27 -23.21 -1.00
CA LYS A 31 20.85 -23.64 0.28
C LYS A 31 19.90 -23.26 1.41
N LYS A 32 19.36 -24.27 2.12
CA LYS A 32 18.49 -24.03 3.28
C LYS A 32 19.23 -23.29 4.39
N PRO A 33 18.58 -22.31 5.05
CA PRO A 33 19.18 -21.62 6.18
C PRO A 33 19.33 -22.53 7.39
N THR A 34 20.46 -22.40 8.09
CA THR A 34 20.69 -23.02 9.40
C THR A 34 20.62 -21.98 10.53
N LYS A 35 20.84 -20.71 10.18
CA LYS A 35 20.70 -19.57 11.08
C LYS A 35 19.37 -18.85 10.81
N ILE A 36 18.36 -19.18 11.60
CA ILE A 36 17.01 -18.67 11.39
C ILE A 36 16.89 -17.20 11.76
N LEU A 37 17.40 -16.80 12.91
CA LEU A 37 17.38 -15.40 13.37
C LEU A 37 18.71 -15.02 14.01
N ASN A 38 19.36 -14.01 13.44
CA ASN A 38 20.54 -13.38 14.04
C ASN A 38 20.16 -12.09 14.78
N LYS A 39 20.45 -12.05 16.10
CA LYS A 39 20.16 -10.95 17.03
C LYS A 39 21.43 -10.22 17.49
N SER A 40 22.58 -10.47 16.88
CA SER A 40 23.88 -9.99 17.38
C SER A 40 24.11 -8.48 17.20
N ASN A 41 23.35 -7.81 16.32
CA ASN A 41 23.51 -6.39 16.03
C ASN A 41 22.17 -5.63 16.04
N PRO A 42 21.52 -5.45 17.21
CA PRO A 42 20.26 -4.69 17.29
C PRO A 42 20.47 -3.22 16.86
N PRO A 43 19.47 -2.60 16.19
CA PRO A 43 18.18 -3.15 15.78
C PRO A 43 18.21 -3.84 14.39
N PHE A 44 19.36 -4.15 13.84
CA PHE A 44 19.54 -4.79 12.54
C PHE A 44 19.49 -6.31 12.67
N TYR A 45 18.29 -6.84 12.85
CA TYR A 45 18.06 -8.28 12.91
C TYR A 45 18.08 -8.88 11.52
N LYS A 46 18.55 -10.13 11.39
CA LYS A 46 18.59 -10.84 10.12
C LYS A 46 17.88 -12.17 10.24
N TRP A 47 16.89 -12.37 9.40
CA TRP A 47 16.22 -13.65 9.23
C TRP A 47 16.92 -14.49 8.17
N PHE A 48 17.03 -15.81 8.40
CA PHE A 48 17.55 -16.79 7.44
C PHE A 48 18.95 -16.43 6.89
N GLU A 49 19.88 -15.96 7.71
CA GLU A 49 21.10 -15.26 7.31
C GLU A 49 21.99 -16.03 6.33
N ASP A 50 22.11 -17.35 6.47
CA ASP A 50 22.97 -18.20 5.65
C ASP A 50 22.20 -18.96 4.54
N GLY A 51 20.93 -18.62 4.35
CA GLY A 51 20.10 -19.16 3.27
C GLY A 51 20.44 -18.55 1.91
N VAL A 52 20.27 -19.35 0.85
CA VAL A 52 20.45 -18.92 -0.54
C VAL A 52 19.19 -19.26 -1.35
N THR A 53 18.61 -18.28 -2.00
CA THR A 53 17.36 -18.43 -2.77
C THR A 53 17.30 -17.39 -3.91
N ASN A 54 16.18 -17.31 -4.63
CA ASN A 54 15.91 -16.27 -5.62
C ASN A 54 14.42 -15.93 -5.64
N THR A 55 14.10 -14.66 -5.67
CA THR A 55 12.71 -14.17 -5.68
C THR A 55 11.96 -14.64 -6.93
N CYS A 56 12.55 -14.51 -8.12
CA CYS A 56 11.90 -14.90 -9.37
C CYS A 56 11.72 -16.42 -9.46
N TYR A 57 12.69 -17.22 -8.98
CA TYR A 57 12.56 -18.67 -8.95
C TYR A 57 11.35 -19.12 -8.13
N ASN A 58 11.19 -18.54 -6.93
CA ASN A 58 10.03 -18.84 -6.08
C ASN A 58 8.70 -18.31 -6.63
N ALA A 59 8.75 -17.29 -7.49
CA ALA A 59 7.56 -16.74 -8.13
C ALA A 59 7.12 -17.52 -9.38
N LEU A 60 8.04 -18.11 -10.13
CA LEU A 60 7.76 -18.69 -11.44
C LEU A 60 8.29 -20.10 -11.59
N ASP A 61 9.61 -20.30 -11.51
CA ASP A 61 10.30 -21.54 -11.90
C ASP A 61 9.84 -22.73 -11.05
N ILE A 62 9.69 -22.55 -9.75
CA ILE A 62 9.23 -23.60 -8.83
C ILE A 62 7.88 -24.21 -9.25
N HIS A 63 6.98 -23.39 -9.80
CA HIS A 63 5.65 -23.86 -10.22
C HIS A 63 5.73 -24.70 -11.48
N ILE A 64 6.67 -24.40 -12.37
CA ILE A 64 6.93 -25.18 -13.57
C ILE A 64 7.56 -26.51 -13.19
N ASP A 65 8.57 -26.50 -12.31
CA ASP A 65 9.21 -27.70 -11.78
C ASP A 65 8.25 -28.64 -11.06
N GLN A 66 7.19 -28.07 -10.47
CA GLN A 66 6.12 -28.80 -9.80
C GLN A 66 4.94 -29.18 -10.73
N GLY A 67 5.11 -29.06 -12.04
CA GLY A 67 4.11 -29.45 -13.05
C GLY A 67 2.93 -28.48 -13.23
N ARG A 68 3.04 -27.24 -12.73
CA ARG A 68 1.99 -26.21 -12.83
C ARG A 68 2.28 -25.15 -13.90
N GLY A 69 3.23 -25.40 -14.80
CA GLY A 69 3.63 -24.47 -15.86
C GLY A 69 2.49 -23.98 -16.75
N GLY A 70 1.50 -24.85 -17.02
CA GLY A 70 0.33 -24.53 -17.82
C GLY A 70 -0.78 -23.75 -17.09
N ASN A 71 -0.67 -23.57 -15.76
CA ASN A 71 -1.68 -22.80 -15.00
C ASN A 71 -1.51 -21.31 -15.26
N THR A 72 -2.62 -20.56 -15.25
CA THR A 72 -2.59 -19.10 -15.41
C THR A 72 -1.87 -18.46 -14.22
N ALA A 73 -0.84 -17.66 -14.49
CA ALA A 73 -0.11 -16.88 -13.49
C ALA A 73 -0.63 -15.44 -13.41
N LEU A 74 -0.85 -14.81 -14.57
CA LEU A 74 -1.20 -13.40 -14.67
C LEU A 74 -2.36 -13.20 -15.65
N ILE A 75 -3.38 -12.49 -15.22
CA ILE A 75 -4.45 -11.95 -16.07
C ILE A 75 -4.27 -10.44 -16.13
N TYR A 76 -4.23 -9.89 -17.32
CA TYR A 76 -4.27 -8.45 -17.57
C TYR A 76 -5.60 -8.06 -18.18
N ASP A 77 -6.23 -7.03 -17.62
CA ASP A 77 -7.48 -6.44 -18.14
C ASP A 77 -7.42 -4.92 -18.08
N SER A 78 -7.55 -4.28 -19.24
CA SER A 78 -7.60 -2.82 -19.38
C SER A 78 -8.92 -2.41 -20.02
N PRO A 79 -9.93 -2.02 -19.25
CA PRO A 79 -11.17 -1.49 -19.81
C PRO A 79 -10.97 -0.14 -20.52
N ILE A 80 -9.85 0.55 -20.29
CA ILE A 80 -9.51 1.82 -20.93
C ILE A 80 -9.07 1.60 -22.37
N THR A 81 -8.24 0.58 -22.61
CA THR A 81 -7.73 0.26 -23.96
C THR A 81 -8.52 -0.86 -24.64
N GLY A 82 -9.35 -1.59 -23.91
CA GLY A 82 -10.03 -2.80 -24.37
C GLY A 82 -9.13 -4.04 -24.44
N ASN A 83 -7.86 -3.92 -24.08
CA ASN A 83 -6.89 -5.03 -24.16
C ASN A 83 -7.03 -5.97 -22.97
N LYS A 84 -6.95 -7.28 -23.28
CA LYS A 84 -6.94 -8.36 -22.29
C LYS A 84 -5.92 -9.41 -22.68
N SER A 85 -5.21 -9.95 -21.71
CA SER A 85 -4.31 -11.08 -21.93
C SER A 85 -4.23 -11.97 -20.70
N LYS A 86 -3.86 -13.23 -20.93
CA LYS A 86 -3.57 -14.22 -19.90
C LYS A 86 -2.21 -14.82 -20.18
N PHE A 87 -1.44 -15.02 -19.14
CA PHE A 87 -0.12 -15.67 -19.23
C PHE A 87 -0.10 -16.85 -18.27
N THR A 88 0.29 -18.00 -18.76
CA THR A 88 0.62 -19.15 -17.92
C THR A 88 1.95 -18.90 -17.18
N TYR A 89 2.25 -19.69 -16.15
CA TYR A 89 3.55 -19.62 -15.46
C TYR A 89 4.71 -19.81 -16.44
N GLU A 90 4.59 -20.75 -17.40
CA GLU A 90 5.62 -21.01 -18.41
C GLU A 90 5.80 -19.83 -19.38
N GLU A 91 4.71 -19.27 -19.88
CA GLU A 91 4.74 -18.09 -20.76
C GLU A 91 5.31 -16.86 -20.06
N LEU A 92 4.88 -16.62 -18.81
CA LEU A 92 5.38 -15.49 -18.03
C LEU A 92 6.88 -15.67 -17.71
N ARG A 93 7.31 -16.88 -17.30
CA ARG A 93 8.72 -17.19 -17.09
C ARG A 93 9.54 -16.96 -18.35
N SER A 94 9.05 -17.41 -19.51
CA SER A 94 9.74 -17.22 -20.80
C SER A 94 9.98 -15.76 -21.11
N LYS A 95 8.94 -14.90 -20.94
CA LYS A 95 9.06 -13.45 -21.14
C LYS A 95 10.01 -12.80 -20.13
N VAL A 96 9.90 -13.17 -18.85
CA VAL A 96 10.76 -12.68 -17.77
C VAL A 96 12.21 -13.07 -17.98
N SER A 97 12.50 -14.32 -18.36
CA SER A 97 13.88 -14.77 -18.58
C SER A 97 14.53 -14.08 -19.79
N LYS A 98 13.78 -13.81 -20.85
CA LYS A 98 14.26 -13.00 -21.99
C LYS A 98 14.53 -11.56 -21.59
N PHE A 99 13.62 -10.89 -20.87
CA PHE A 99 13.86 -9.53 -20.41
C PHE A 99 15.03 -9.46 -19.42
N ALA A 100 15.19 -10.46 -18.56
CA ALA A 100 16.35 -10.58 -17.68
C ALA A 100 17.67 -10.68 -18.48
N GLY A 101 17.68 -11.43 -19.59
CA GLY A 101 18.78 -11.44 -20.54
C GLY A 101 19.04 -10.09 -21.17
N ALA A 102 17.98 -9.39 -21.61
CA ALA A 102 18.10 -8.05 -22.15
C ALA A 102 18.73 -7.07 -21.15
N LEU A 103 18.36 -7.13 -19.87
CA LEU A 103 19.01 -6.33 -18.82
C LEU A 103 20.51 -6.64 -18.69
N LYS A 104 20.90 -7.93 -18.74
CA LYS A 104 22.32 -8.33 -18.71
C LYS A 104 23.08 -7.80 -19.92
N ASP A 105 22.50 -7.88 -21.11
CA ASP A 105 23.10 -7.37 -22.35
C ASP A 105 23.27 -5.84 -22.31
N GLN A 106 22.43 -5.13 -21.57
CA GLN A 106 22.58 -3.70 -21.26
C GLN A 106 23.49 -3.43 -20.05
N GLY A 107 24.22 -4.43 -19.57
CA GLY A 107 25.24 -4.32 -18.53
C GLY A 107 24.73 -4.33 -17.10
N VAL A 108 23.45 -4.65 -16.85
CA VAL A 108 22.89 -4.77 -15.48
C VAL A 108 23.42 -6.04 -14.82
N ASN A 109 23.99 -5.91 -13.64
CA ASN A 109 24.54 -6.98 -12.84
C ASN A 109 23.82 -7.11 -11.50
N LYS A 110 24.12 -8.21 -10.78
CA LYS A 110 23.68 -8.42 -9.41
C LYS A 110 24.01 -7.18 -8.53
N GLY A 111 23.01 -6.66 -7.83
CA GLY A 111 23.13 -5.51 -6.95
C GLY A 111 23.00 -4.14 -7.66
N ASP A 112 22.98 -4.09 -8.99
CA ASP A 112 22.68 -2.85 -9.70
C ASP A 112 21.22 -2.44 -9.48
N ARG A 113 20.94 -1.12 -9.50
CA ARG A 113 19.59 -0.60 -9.33
C ARG A 113 18.98 -0.27 -10.68
N VAL A 114 17.71 -0.66 -10.83
CA VAL A 114 16.90 -0.41 -12.02
C VAL A 114 15.62 0.33 -11.58
N ILE A 115 15.43 1.54 -12.11
CA ILE A 115 14.16 2.26 -11.95
C ILE A 115 13.13 1.72 -12.93
N ILE A 116 11.91 1.47 -12.45
CA ILE A 116 10.76 1.10 -13.27
C ILE A 116 9.70 2.18 -13.12
N TYR A 117 9.46 2.93 -14.20
CA TYR A 117 8.46 4.00 -14.27
C TYR A 117 7.46 3.66 -15.37
N MET A 118 6.50 2.81 -15.05
CA MET A 118 5.57 2.20 -16.00
C MET A 118 4.12 2.21 -15.48
N PRO A 119 3.11 2.19 -16.38
CA PRO A 119 1.72 1.99 -15.99
C PRO A 119 1.45 0.54 -15.60
N MET A 120 0.18 0.23 -15.25
CA MET A 120 -0.29 -1.09 -14.84
C MET A 120 -0.41 -2.05 -16.03
N ILE A 121 0.72 -2.45 -16.60
CA ILE A 121 0.82 -3.33 -17.77
C ILE A 121 1.71 -4.55 -17.48
N PRO A 122 1.55 -5.66 -18.23
CA PRO A 122 2.35 -6.87 -18.03
C PRO A 122 3.86 -6.63 -18.08
N GLU A 123 4.32 -5.72 -18.93
CA GLU A 123 5.74 -5.39 -19.09
C GLU A 123 6.35 -4.85 -17.79
N ALA A 124 5.57 -4.15 -16.96
CA ALA A 124 6.02 -3.70 -15.65
C ALA A 124 6.27 -4.88 -14.68
N VAL A 125 5.38 -5.87 -14.68
CA VAL A 125 5.55 -7.11 -13.89
C VAL A 125 6.75 -7.91 -14.41
N ILE A 126 6.91 -8.00 -15.73
CA ILE A 126 8.06 -8.65 -16.37
C ILE A 126 9.36 -7.95 -15.97
N ALA A 127 9.38 -6.61 -15.93
CA ALA A 127 10.55 -5.85 -15.53
C ALA A 127 10.92 -6.08 -14.06
N MET A 128 9.96 -6.10 -13.14
CA MET A 128 10.18 -6.40 -11.72
C MET A 128 10.77 -7.79 -11.52
N LEU A 129 10.16 -8.80 -12.12
CA LEU A 129 10.60 -10.19 -12.02
C LEU A 129 11.93 -10.44 -12.77
N GLY A 130 12.16 -9.74 -13.89
CA GLY A 130 13.41 -9.78 -14.64
C GLY A 130 14.60 -9.26 -13.82
N CYS A 131 14.42 -8.15 -13.11
CA CYS A 131 15.41 -7.65 -12.15
C CYS A 131 15.68 -8.68 -11.05
N ALA A 132 14.62 -9.21 -10.42
CA ALA A 132 14.74 -10.21 -9.37
C ALA A 132 15.46 -11.49 -9.85
N ARG A 133 15.26 -11.89 -11.11
CA ARG A 133 15.87 -13.07 -11.72
C ARG A 133 17.39 -13.00 -11.75
N ILE A 134 17.95 -11.85 -12.09
CA ILE A 134 19.40 -11.61 -12.17
C ILE A 134 20.00 -10.97 -10.92
N GLY A 135 19.21 -10.81 -9.86
CA GLY A 135 19.66 -10.20 -8.61
C GLY A 135 19.87 -8.70 -8.67
N ALA A 136 19.31 -8.00 -9.64
CA ALA A 136 19.24 -6.55 -9.67
C ALA A 136 18.17 -6.04 -8.70
N ILE A 137 18.40 -4.87 -8.12
CA ILE A 137 17.49 -4.23 -7.15
C ILE A 137 16.58 -3.27 -7.91
N HIS A 138 15.31 -3.60 -8.06
CA HIS A 138 14.39 -2.68 -8.71
C HIS A 138 13.83 -1.61 -7.77
N SER A 139 13.46 -0.47 -8.34
CA SER A 139 12.68 0.56 -7.65
C SER A 139 11.56 1.01 -8.56
N VAL A 140 10.33 0.60 -8.23
CA VAL A 140 9.15 1.02 -8.98
C VAL A 140 8.71 2.40 -8.51
N VAL A 141 8.54 3.29 -9.46
CA VAL A 141 8.04 4.65 -9.25
C VAL A 141 6.63 4.73 -9.81
N PHE A 142 5.69 5.21 -9.02
CA PHE A 142 4.30 5.35 -9.45
C PHE A 142 4.20 6.17 -10.74
N GLY A 143 3.54 5.64 -11.76
CA GLY A 143 3.47 6.16 -13.13
C GLY A 143 2.74 7.50 -13.31
N GLY A 144 2.41 8.17 -12.25
CA GLY A 144 1.82 9.50 -12.25
C GLY A 144 2.67 10.54 -11.53
N PHE A 145 3.86 10.18 -11.03
CA PHE A 145 4.73 11.13 -10.35
C PHE A 145 5.38 12.13 -11.32
N ALA A 146 5.54 13.37 -10.82
CA ALA A 146 6.23 14.42 -11.54
C ALA A 146 7.74 14.13 -11.71
N SER A 147 8.36 14.77 -12.67
CA SER A 147 9.78 14.59 -13.03
C SER A 147 10.73 14.77 -11.85
N ASN A 148 10.48 15.71 -10.95
CA ASN A 148 11.30 15.93 -9.75
C ASN A 148 11.32 14.72 -8.81
N GLU A 149 10.19 14.03 -8.67
CA GLU A 149 10.09 12.83 -7.84
C GLU A 149 10.86 11.66 -8.45
N LEU A 150 10.76 11.50 -9.76
CA LEU A 150 11.55 10.51 -10.48
C LEU A 150 13.05 10.83 -10.39
N ALA A 151 13.44 12.08 -10.59
CA ALA A 151 14.83 12.54 -10.50
C ALA A 151 15.45 12.27 -9.11
N SER A 152 14.70 12.55 -8.05
CA SER A 152 15.18 12.31 -6.69
C SER A 152 15.44 10.82 -6.41
N ARG A 153 14.64 9.92 -7.00
CA ARG A 153 14.84 8.47 -6.87
C ARG A 153 16.00 7.96 -7.72
N ILE A 154 16.21 8.53 -8.90
CA ILE A 154 17.40 8.27 -9.72
C ILE A 154 18.66 8.65 -8.93
N ASP A 155 18.65 9.82 -8.30
CA ASP A 155 19.77 10.32 -7.51
C ASP A 155 20.07 9.48 -6.27
N ASP A 156 19.05 9.14 -5.50
CA ASP A 156 19.23 8.40 -4.24
C ASP A 156 19.60 6.93 -4.47
N SER A 157 18.93 6.26 -5.42
CA SER A 157 19.23 4.86 -5.74
C SER A 157 20.53 4.69 -6.53
N LYS A 158 21.04 5.74 -7.18
CA LYS A 158 22.13 5.64 -8.17
C LYS A 158 21.78 4.60 -9.24
N ALA A 159 20.59 4.73 -9.82
CA ALA A 159 20.08 3.77 -10.79
C ALA A 159 20.97 3.72 -12.05
N LYS A 160 21.31 2.51 -12.46
CA LYS A 160 22.09 2.27 -13.66
C LYS A 160 21.23 2.36 -14.92
N LEU A 161 20.03 1.82 -14.85
CA LEU A 161 19.10 1.72 -15.96
C LEU A 161 17.69 2.13 -15.54
N LEU A 162 16.95 2.71 -16.48
CA LEU A 162 15.54 3.06 -16.31
C LEU A 162 14.69 2.31 -17.34
N VAL A 163 13.60 1.71 -16.89
CA VAL A 163 12.59 1.07 -17.73
C VAL A 163 11.32 1.91 -17.67
N THR A 164 10.75 2.25 -18.84
CA THR A 164 9.54 3.07 -18.93
C THR A 164 8.64 2.65 -20.09
N ALA A 165 7.48 3.30 -20.20
CA ALA A 165 6.60 3.22 -21.35
C ALA A 165 6.46 4.59 -22.01
N SER A 166 5.96 4.63 -23.26
CA SER A 166 5.69 5.89 -23.95
C SER A 166 4.62 6.72 -23.24
N CYS A 167 3.56 6.07 -22.72
CA CYS A 167 2.49 6.72 -21.97
C CYS A 167 1.78 5.78 -21.02
N GLY A 168 0.96 6.34 -20.11
CA GLY A 168 -0.07 5.68 -19.34
C GLY A 168 -1.46 6.19 -19.74
N PHE A 169 -2.48 5.33 -19.66
CA PHE A 169 -3.86 5.71 -19.93
C PHE A 169 -4.64 5.87 -18.64
N GLU A 170 -5.37 6.96 -18.53
CA GLU A 170 -6.36 7.21 -17.48
C GLU A 170 -7.72 7.53 -18.13
N PRO A 171 -8.83 7.41 -17.41
CA PRO A 171 -10.13 7.77 -17.96
C PRO A 171 -10.13 9.19 -18.52
N GLY A 172 -10.37 9.30 -19.82
CA GLY A 172 -10.49 10.58 -20.53
C GLY A 172 -9.17 11.33 -20.79
N ARG A 173 -8.00 10.77 -20.43
CA ARG A 173 -6.70 11.40 -20.74
C ARG A 173 -5.55 10.40 -20.93
N THR A 174 -4.58 10.81 -21.71
CA THR A 174 -3.27 10.14 -21.82
C THR A 174 -2.25 10.91 -21.00
N VAL A 175 -1.43 10.19 -20.24
CA VAL A 175 -0.29 10.74 -19.49
C VAL A 175 0.97 10.38 -20.26
N GLU A 176 1.58 11.37 -20.91
CA GLU A 176 2.83 11.20 -21.66
C GLU A 176 4.01 10.97 -20.71
N TYR A 177 4.58 9.75 -20.71
CA TYR A 177 5.69 9.43 -19.79
C TYR A 177 7.03 9.89 -20.32
N LYS A 178 7.27 9.82 -21.64
CA LYS A 178 8.57 10.19 -22.23
C LYS A 178 9.01 11.62 -21.85
N PRO A 179 8.16 12.67 -21.98
CA PRO A 179 8.55 14.02 -21.55
C PRO A 179 8.87 14.14 -20.06
N LEU A 180 8.13 13.40 -19.21
CA LEU A 180 8.39 13.39 -17.76
C LEU A 180 9.72 12.73 -17.42
N VAL A 181 10.05 11.63 -18.10
CA VAL A 181 11.31 10.92 -17.94
C VAL A 181 12.48 11.75 -18.46
N ASP A 182 12.36 12.37 -19.63
CA ASP A 182 13.40 13.24 -20.20
C ASP A 182 13.75 14.40 -19.26
N GLU A 183 12.73 15.05 -18.71
CA GLU A 183 12.93 16.11 -17.74
C GLU A 183 13.54 15.59 -16.43
N ALA A 184 13.13 14.41 -15.96
CA ALA A 184 13.72 13.80 -14.77
C ALA A 184 15.19 13.46 -14.94
N ILE A 185 15.59 12.90 -16.09
CA ILE A 185 17.00 12.60 -16.43
C ILE A 185 17.84 13.89 -16.51
N LYS A 186 17.25 14.97 -17.02
CA LYS A 186 17.89 16.27 -17.10
C LYS A 186 18.11 16.88 -15.72
N ILE A 187 17.11 16.82 -14.83
CA ILE A 187 17.15 17.34 -13.45
C ILE A 187 18.13 16.52 -12.59
N ALA A 188 18.14 15.19 -12.74
CA ALA A 188 18.94 14.30 -11.91
C ALA A 188 20.44 14.59 -12.03
N ASN A 189 21.13 14.60 -10.88
CA ASN A 189 22.59 14.72 -10.81
C ASN A 189 23.27 13.43 -11.29
N HIS A 190 22.74 12.28 -10.86
CA HIS A 190 23.19 10.97 -11.29
C HIS A 190 22.69 10.70 -12.72
N LYS A 191 23.59 10.25 -13.61
CA LYS A 191 23.23 9.93 -14.98
C LYS A 191 23.02 8.44 -15.15
N ILE A 192 21.81 8.06 -15.59
CA ILE A 192 21.52 6.69 -16.00
C ILE A 192 22.31 6.35 -17.27
N GLU A 193 22.73 5.10 -17.40
CA GLU A 193 23.52 4.65 -18.56
C GLU A 193 22.61 4.34 -19.76
N LYS A 194 21.42 3.76 -19.50
CA LYS A 194 20.47 3.30 -20.51
C LYS A 194 19.02 3.49 -20.05
N MET A 195 18.13 3.68 -21.02
CA MET A 195 16.68 3.67 -20.84
C MET A 195 16.05 2.69 -21.83
N ILE A 196 15.30 1.71 -21.30
CA ILE A 196 14.48 0.78 -22.11
C ILE A 196 13.06 1.31 -22.11
N LEU A 197 12.50 1.56 -23.29
CA LEU A 197 11.16 2.13 -23.46
C LEU A 197 10.23 1.16 -24.20
N PHE A 198 9.10 0.83 -23.57
CA PHE A 198 8.01 0.10 -24.18
C PHE A 198 7.06 1.06 -24.90
N GLN A 199 6.84 0.84 -26.19
CA GLN A 199 5.91 1.65 -27.00
C GLN A 199 4.47 1.20 -26.76
N ARG A 200 3.64 2.09 -26.26
CA ARG A 200 2.19 1.82 -26.15
C ARG A 200 1.55 1.98 -27.51
N PRO A 201 0.76 1.00 -27.99
CA PRO A 201 0.12 1.07 -29.30
C PRO A 201 -0.70 2.33 -29.49
N GLY A 202 -0.44 3.04 -30.61
CA GLY A 202 -1.09 4.31 -30.96
C GLY A 202 -0.53 5.55 -30.24
N HIS A 203 0.53 5.39 -29.44
CA HIS A 203 1.23 6.47 -28.74
C HIS A 203 2.74 6.25 -28.76
N GLU A 204 3.25 5.94 -29.95
CA GLU A 204 4.67 5.73 -30.16
C GLU A 204 5.43 7.05 -30.10
N VAL A 205 6.60 7.01 -29.48
CA VAL A 205 7.50 8.16 -29.34
C VAL A 205 8.84 7.91 -30.02
N LYS A 206 9.49 8.97 -30.46
CA LYS A 206 10.84 8.86 -31.03
C LYS A 206 11.86 8.57 -29.93
N LEU A 207 12.72 7.60 -30.17
CA LEU A 207 13.87 7.28 -29.32
C LEU A 207 15.14 7.98 -29.80
N ASN A 208 16.06 8.24 -28.87
CA ASN A 208 17.36 8.86 -29.11
C ASN A 208 18.50 7.88 -28.75
N PRO A 209 18.88 6.98 -29.69
CA PRO A 209 19.99 6.04 -29.46
C PRO A 209 21.31 6.80 -29.26
N PRO A 210 22.30 6.22 -28.57
CA PRO A 210 22.34 4.84 -28.06
C PRO A 210 21.86 4.71 -26.59
N ILE A 211 21.36 5.76 -25.96
CA ILE A 211 20.92 5.74 -24.56
C ILE A 211 19.51 5.16 -24.46
N GLU A 212 18.62 5.58 -25.35
CA GLU A 212 17.22 5.17 -25.41
C GLU A 212 17.07 3.99 -26.37
N ILE A 213 16.53 2.88 -25.89
CA ILE A 213 16.45 1.61 -26.58
C ILE A 213 15.02 1.09 -26.54
N SER A 214 14.56 0.51 -27.66
CA SER A 214 13.26 -0.12 -27.74
C SER A 214 13.20 -1.39 -26.88
N TRP A 215 12.11 -1.55 -26.11
CA TRP A 215 11.80 -2.78 -25.37
C TRP A 215 11.78 -3.99 -26.30
N ASP A 216 11.09 -3.87 -27.44
CA ASP A 216 10.92 -5.00 -28.36
C ASP A 216 12.26 -5.44 -28.96
N GLU A 217 13.11 -4.48 -29.39
CA GLU A 217 14.44 -4.76 -29.94
C GLU A 217 15.35 -5.48 -28.94
N VAL A 218 15.38 -5.02 -27.66
CA VAL A 218 16.26 -5.66 -26.67
C VAL A 218 15.75 -7.04 -26.26
N VAL A 219 14.43 -7.24 -26.20
CA VAL A 219 13.84 -8.54 -25.85
C VAL A 219 13.97 -9.55 -26.99
N GLU A 220 13.81 -9.10 -28.25
CA GLU A 220 13.94 -9.96 -29.42
C GLU A 220 15.38 -10.51 -29.55
N SER A 221 16.37 -9.64 -29.35
CA SER A 221 17.80 -9.99 -29.49
C SER A 221 18.36 -10.78 -28.31
N ALA A 222 17.74 -10.67 -27.12
CA ALA A 222 18.29 -11.25 -25.90
C ALA A 222 18.22 -12.79 -25.85
N GLN A 223 19.22 -13.39 -25.21
CA GLN A 223 19.15 -14.78 -24.76
C GLN A 223 18.47 -14.83 -23.38
N ALA A 224 17.68 -15.89 -23.13
CA ALA A 224 17.06 -16.09 -21.84
C ALA A 224 18.12 -16.26 -20.73
N ALA A 225 17.93 -15.56 -19.62
CA ALA A 225 18.81 -15.68 -18.45
C ALA A 225 18.20 -16.57 -17.37
N ASP A 226 19.04 -17.38 -16.73
CA ASP A 226 18.65 -18.18 -15.57
C ASP A 226 18.58 -17.33 -14.28
N CYS A 227 17.91 -17.88 -13.25
CA CYS A 227 17.91 -17.30 -11.93
C CYS A 227 19.29 -17.39 -11.28
N VAL A 228 19.80 -16.26 -10.76
CA VAL A 228 21.06 -16.26 -10.03
C VAL A 228 20.81 -16.57 -8.54
N GLU A 229 21.77 -17.24 -7.91
CA GLU A 229 21.75 -17.50 -6.49
C GLU A 229 21.95 -16.20 -5.70
N MET A 230 21.05 -15.91 -4.76
CA MET A 230 21.06 -14.71 -3.92
C MET A 230 21.13 -15.10 -2.46
N ASN A 231 21.94 -14.37 -1.68
CA ASN A 231 21.85 -14.51 -0.23
C ASN A 231 20.49 -14.03 0.28
N SER A 232 19.97 -14.70 1.27
CA SER A 232 18.66 -14.37 1.89
C SER A 232 18.52 -12.91 2.30
N ASN A 233 19.61 -12.28 2.74
CA ASN A 233 19.63 -10.89 3.20
C ASN A 233 20.09 -9.88 2.12
N ASP A 234 20.34 -10.31 0.88
CA ASP A 234 20.48 -9.39 -0.25
C ASP A 234 19.15 -8.65 -0.48
N PHE A 235 19.20 -7.43 -1.03
CA PHE A 235 17.98 -6.64 -1.24
C PHE A 235 17.30 -6.98 -2.57
N ALA A 236 15.97 -7.16 -2.52
CA ALA A 236 15.13 -7.41 -3.68
C ALA A 236 14.71 -6.10 -4.37
N TYR A 237 14.32 -5.09 -3.58
CA TYR A 237 13.84 -3.81 -4.11
C TYR A 237 13.99 -2.67 -3.11
N ILE A 238 13.86 -1.44 -3.64
CA ILE A 238 13.74 -0.20 -2.88
C ILE A 238 12.38 0.41 -3.21
N LEU A 239 11.55 0.65 -2.20
CA LEU A 239 10.28 1.36 -2.36
C LEU A 239 10.33 2.69 -1.61
N TYR A 240 10.24 3.79 -2.33
CA TYR A 240 10.31 5.13 -1.75
C TYR A 240 8.97 5.60 -1.20
N THR A 241 8.98 6.07 0.02
CA THR A 241 7.85 6.76 0.66
C THR A 241 8.13 8.24 0.84
N SER A 242 7.08 9.06 0.87
CA SER A 242 7.19 10.48 1.19
C SER A 242 7.63 10.64 2.65
N GLY A 243 8.83 11.17 2.87
CA GLY A 243 9.28 11.54 4.21
C GLY A 243 8.59 12.82 4.69
N THR A 244 8.28 12.92 5.98
CA THR A 244 7.79 14.16 6.61
C THR A 244 8.77 15.32 6.48
N THR A 245 10.06 15.04 6.26
CA THR A 245 11.15 16.01 6.08
C THR A 245 11.39 16.41 4.63
N GLY A 246 10.58 15.94 3.67
CA GLY A 246 10.74 16.24 2.24
C GLY A 246 11.78 15.39 1.50
N THR A 247 12.66 14.67 2.19
CA THR A 247 13.59 13.72 1.57
C THR A 247 12.94 12.33 1.55
N PRO A 248 12.83 11.66 0.39
CA PRO A 248 12.27 10.32 0.29
C PRO A 248 12.98 9.32 1.21
N LYS A 249 12.23 8.34 1.73
CA LYS A 249 12.77 7.22 2.49
C LYS A 249 12.77 5.99 1.59
N GLY A 250 13.92 5.46 1.26
CA GLY A 250 14.06 4.21 0.50
C GLY A 250 13.89 3.01 1.42
N ILE A 251 12.68 2.45 1.47
CA ILE A 251 12.40 1.22 2.21
C ILE A 251 12.97 0.05 1.43
N VAL A 252 13.90 -0.68 2.03
CA VAL A 252 14.48 -1.88 1.40
C VAL A 252 13.82 -3.15 1.88
N ARG A 253 13.92 -4.20 1.09
CA ARG A 253 13.36 -5.51 1.41
C ARG A 253 14.40 -6.60 1.15
N ASP A 254 14.63 -7.46 2.15
CA ASP A 254 15.47 -8.65 2.00
C ASP A 254 14.75 -9.74 1.20
N ILE A 255 15.49 -10.65 0.60
CA ILE A 255 14.94 -11.67 -0.32
C ILE A 255 14.26 -12.79 0.47
N GLY A 256 14.97 -13.45 1.38
CA GLY A 256 14.47 -14.67 2.03
C GLY A 256 13.30 -14.39 2.97
N GLY A 257 13.43 -13.38 3.83
CA GLY A 257 12.35 -12.99 4.75
C GLY A 257 11.08 -12.59 4.01
N HIS A 258 11.21 -11.86 2.90
CA HIS A 258 10.10 -11.42 2.07
C HIS A 258 9.34 -12.60 1.43
N ILE A 259 10.05 -13.57 0.85
CA ILE A 259 9.41 -14.74 0.22
C ILE A 259 8.65 -15.56 1.27
N VAL A 260 9.30 -15.88 2.40
CA VAL A 260 8.71 -16.70 3.47
C VAL A 260 7.44 -16.05 4.02
N ALA A 261 7.55 -14.77 4.41
CA ALA A 261 6.43 -14.07 5.02
C ALA A 261 5.25 -13.92 4.05
N LEU A 262 5.49 -13.45 2.83
CA LEU A 262 4.40 -13.22 1.88
C LEU A 262 3.69 -14.51 1.48
N LYS A 263 4.42 -15.60 1.25
CA LYS A 263 3.79 -16.90 0.96
C LYS A 263 2.95 -17.39 2.12
N TRP A 264 3.44 -17.21 3.35
CA TRP A 264 2.70 -17.54 4.56
C TRP A 264 1.39 -16.73 4.68
N THR A 265 1.41 -15.43 4.34
CA THR A 265 0.23 -14.57 4.45
C THR A 265 -0.91 -14.98 3.53
N MET A 266 -0.63 -15.44 2.30
CA MET A 266 -1.66 -15.83 1.34
C MET A 266 -2.57 -16.93 1.91
N LYS A 267 -1.97 -17.95 2.53
CA LYS A 267 -2.72 -19.04 3.16
C LYS A 267 -3.39 -18.59 4.45
N ASN A 268 -2.64 -17.98 5.36
CA ASN A 268 -3.05 -17.84 6.75
C ASN A 268 -3.89 -16.58 7.02
N ILE A 269 -3.61 -15.48 6.31
CA ILE A 269 -4.40 -14.24 6.42
C ILE A 269 -5.58 -14.28 5.44
N TYR A 270 -5.31 -14.55 4.16
CA TYR A 270 -6.27 -14.35 3.08
C TYR A 270 -7.05 -15.61 2.66
N ASN A 271 -6.74 -16.76 3.23
CA ASN A 271 -7.36 -18.06 2.88
C ASN A 271 -7.23 -18.42 1.39
N ILE A 272 -6.08 -18.10 0.81
CA ILE A 272 -5.79 -18.31 -0.61
C ILE A 272 -4.85 -19.51 -0.78
N GLU A 273 -5.27 -20.44 -1.61
CA GLU A 273 -4.51 -21.63 -1.96
C GLU A 273 -4.01 -21.59 -3.41
N THR A 274 -3.10 -22.49 -3.75
CA THR A 274 -2.58 -22.64 -5.11
C THR A 274 -3.73 -22.82 -6.11
N ASN A 275 -3.66 -22.14 -7.26
CA ASN A 275 -4.66 -22.06 -8.33
C ASN A 275 -5.89 -21.20 -8.03
N ASP A 276 -6.07 -20.68 -6.82
CA ASP A 276 -7.10 -19.66 -6.58
C ASP A 276 -6.81 -18.41 -7.41
N ILE A 277 -7.85 -17.65 -7.73
CA ILE A 277 -7.72 -16.38 -8.42
C ILE A 277 -7.85 -15.25 -7.39
N TRP A 278 -6.76 -14.54 -7.24
CA TRP A 278 -6.59 -13.42 -6.33
C TRP A 278 -6.55 -12.10 -7.08
N TRP A 279 -7.17 -11.09 -6.54
CA TRP A 279 -7.08 -9.75 -7.10
C TRP A 279 -6.76 -8.70 -6.03
N SER A 280 -5.69 -7.96 -6.24
CA SER A 280 -5.40 -6.75 -5.48
C SER A 280 -5.60 -5.54 -6.39
N ALA A 281 -6.69 -4.79 -6.17
CA ALA A 281 -7.01 -3.59 -6.93
C ALA A 281 -6.24 -2.38 -6.35
N SER A 282 -4.98 -2.30 -6.71
CA SER A 282 -4.02 -1.27 -6.33
C SER A 282 -3.06 -1.01 -7.48
N ASP A 283 -1.97 -0.30 -7.23
CA ASP A 283 -0.93 0.00 -8.21
C ASP A 283 0.43 -0.58 -7.78
N ILE A 284 1.22 -1.08 -8.74
CA ILE A 284 2.54 -1.66 -8.50
C ILE A 284 3.54 -0.65 -7.92
N GLY A 285 3.31 0.64 -8.07
CA GLY A 285 4.11 1.70 -7.46
C GLY A 285 3.96 1.82 -5.93
N TRP A 286 3.03 1.07 -5.33
CA TRP A 286 2.80 1.01 -3.89
C TRP A 286 3.16 -0.34 -3.30
N ILE A 287 3.29 -0.39 -1.96
CA ILE A 287 3.62 -1.66 -1.28
C ILE A 287 2.57 -2.75 -1.50
N VAL A 288 1.28 -2.38 -1.59
CA VAL A 288 0.21 -3.34 -1.91
C VAL A 288 0.46 -3.99 -3.27
N GLY A 289 0.87 -3.22 -4.25
CA GLY A 289 1.17 -3.74 -5.59
C GLY A 289 2.37 -4.67 -5.60
N HIS A 290 3.47 -4.31 -4.91
CA HIS A 290 4.62 -5.20 -4.77
C HIS A 290 4.22 -6.50 -4.08
N SER A 291 3.65 -6.40 -2.88
CA SER A 291 3.34 -7.57 -2.05
C SER A 291 2.23 -8.43 -2.65
N TYR A 292 1.12 -7.83 -3.11
CA TYR A 292 -0.12 -8.56 -3.37
C TYR A 292 -0.67 -8.47 -4.81
N ILE A 293 -0.04 -7.70 -5.71
CA ILE A 293 -0.27 -7.88 -7.16
C ILE A 293 0.78 -8.80 -7.73
N VAL A 294 2.08 -8.60 -7.38
CA VAL A 294 3.18 -9.32 -8.01
C VAL A 294 3.64 -10.51 -7.17
N TYR A 295 4.20 -10.27 -5.97
CA TYR A 295 5.00 -11.29 -5.29
C TYR A 295 4.20 -12.37 -4.58
N ALA A 296 3.37 -12.04 -3.61
CA ALA A 296 2.68 -13.03 -2.77
C ALA A 296 1.81 -14.02 -3.55
N PRO A 297 0.95 -13.59 -4.51
CA PRO A 297 0.14 -14.54 -5.27
C PRO A 297 1.01 -15.46 -6.14
N LEU A 298 2.08 -14.94 -6.77
CA LEU A 298 2.99 -15.75 -7.55
C LEU A 298 3.80 -16.72 -6.68
N PHE A 299 4.27 -16.31 -5.48
CA PHE A 299 4.91 -17.25 -4.53
C PHE A 299 3.99 -18.39 -4.12
N LYS A 300 2.69 -18.11 -3.98
CA LYS A 300 1.69 -19.13 -3.60
C LYS A 300 1.28 -20.04 -4.77
N GLY A 301 1.54 -19.65 -6.00
CA GLY A 301 1.10 -20.38 -7.19
C GLY A 301 -0.35 -20.08 -7.58
N CYS A 302 -0.80 -18.86 -7.31
CA CYS A 302 -2.12 -18.37 -7.65
C CYS A 302 -2.14 -17.69 -9.02
N THR A 303 -3.34 -17.41 -9.53
CA THR A 303 -3.53 -16.44 -10.60
C THR A 303 -3.71 -15.06 -9.99
N THR A 304 -2.91 -14.07 -10.41
CA THR A 304 -3.08 -12.66 -10.03
C THR A 304 -3.70 -11.85 -11.16
N VAL A 305 -4.53 -10.85 -10.80
CA VAL A 305 -5.15 -9.94 -11.76
C VAL A 305 -4.45 -8.59 -11.74
N LEU A 306 -3.96 -8.17 -12.90
CA LEU A 306 -3.40 -6.84 -13.17
C LEU A 306 -4.45 -6.01 -13.91
N PHE A 307 -5.02 -5.02 -13.23
CA PHE A 307 -6.13 -4.23 -13.73
C PHE A 307 -5.69 -2.80 -14.06
N GLU A 308 -5.77 -2.42 -15.33
CA GLU A 308 -5.54 -1.05 -15.79
C GLU A 308 -6.86 -0.30 -15.90
N GLY A 309 -7.46 0.03 -14.75
CA GLY A 309 -8.77 0.70 -14.66
C GLY A 309 -8.98 1.37 -13.30
N LYS A 310 -10.18 1.88 -13.11
CA LYS A 310 -10.62 2.53 -11.87
C LYS A 310 -11.89 1.84 -11.33
N PRO A 311 -12.20 1.97 -10.04
CA PRO A 311 -13.41 1.38 -9.45
C PRO A 311 -14.70 1.97 -10.01
N VAL A 312 -14.65 3.22 -10.52
CA VAL A 312 -15.74 3.93 -11.18
C VAL A 312 -15.23 4.59 -12.47
N GLY A 313 -16.11 4.76 -13.46
CA GLY A 313 -15.76 5.42 -14.72
C GLY A 313 -14.95 4.57 -15.72
N THR A 314 -14.80 3.24 -15.48
CA THR A 314 -14.14 2.32 -16.42
C THR A 314 -14.91 0.99 -16.61
N PRO A 315 -16.07 0.97 -17.27
CA PRO A 315 -16.79 2.14 -17.78
C PRO A 315 -17.72 2.80 -16.74
N ASP A 316 -18.09 2.11 -15.66
CA ASP A 316 -19.05 2.53 -14.64
C ASP A 316 -18.70 1.94 -13.25
N ALA A 317 -19.61 2.07 -12.27
CA ALA A 317 -19.43 1.53 -10.91
C ALA A 317 -19.51 -0.01 -10.83
N GLY A 318 -19.82 -0.69 -11.93
CA GLY A 318 -19.79 -2.16 -12.04
C GLY A 318 -18.43 -2.73 -12.43
N ALA A 319 -17.41 -1.90 -12.65
CA ALA A 319 -16.08 -2.34 -13.11
C ALA A 319 -15.50 -3.47 -12.25
N PHE A 320 -15.55 -3.32 -10.92
CA PHE A 320 -15.02 -4.33 -10.01
C PHE A 320 -15.84 -5.63 -10.04
N TRP A 321 -17.15 -5.51 -10.09
CA TRP A 321 -18.06 -6.68 -10.16
C TRP A 321 -17.83 -7.47 -11.44
N LYS A 322 -17.57 -6.77 -12.54
CA LYS A 322 -17.25 -7.39 -13.83
C LYS A 322 -15.96 -8.22 -13.75
N ILE A 323 -14.89 -7.69 -13.19
CA ILE A 323 -13.61 -8.41 -13.04
C ILE A 323 -13.79 -9.66 -12.16
N ILE A 324 -14.48 -9.52 -11.02
CA ILE A 324 -14.75 -10.65 -10.12
C ILE A 324 -15.54 -11.75 -10.87
N SER A 325 -16.57 -11.36 -11.60
CA SER A 325 -17.42 -12.28 -12.35
C SER A 325 -16.70 -12.95 -13.53
N ASP A 326 -16.01 -12.14 -14.38
CA ASP A 326 -15.35 -12.63 -15.60
C ASP A 326 -14.23 -13.62 -15.29
N TYR A 327 -13.50 -13.37 -14.21
CA TYR A 327 -12.32 -14.16 -13.85
C TYR A 327 -12.53 -15.09 -12.65
N LYS A 328 -13.73 -15.10 -12.06
CA LYS A 328 -14.04 -15.94 -10.88
C LYS A 328 -13.07 -15.67 -9.72
N VAL A 329 -12.87 -14.39 -9.42
CA VAL A 329 -12.01 -13.96 -8.31
C VAL A 329 -12.55 -14.47 -6.99
N LYS A 330 -11.69 -15.11 -6.19
CA LYS A 330 -12.04 -15.64 -4.87
C LYS A 330 -11.99 -14.54 -3.79
N SER A 331 -10.97 -13.70 -3.81
CA SER A 331 -10.80 -12.61 -2.85
C SER A 331 -10.29 -11.35 -3.53
N LEU A 332 -10.80 -10.20 -3.06
CA LEU A 332 -10.35 -8.87 -3.47
C LEU A 332 -9.69 -8.15 -2.30
N PHE A 333 -8.55 -7.51 -2.58
CA PHE A 333 -7.92 -6.58 -1.68
C PHE A 333 -7.87 -5.18 -2.33
N THR A 334 -8.40 -4.15 -1.65
CA THR A 334 -8.38 -2.77 -2.16
C THR A 334 -8.38 -1.73 -1.02
N ALA A 335 -8.43 -0.45 -1.37
CA ALA A 335 -8.56 0.63 -0.41
C ALA A 335 -10.03 0.96 -0.09
N PRO A 336 -10.35 1.41 1.13
CA PRO A 336 -11.71 1.87 1.48
C PRO A 336 -12.25 2.96 0.55
N THR A 337 -11.38 3.84 0.04
CA THR A 337 -11.74 4.87 -0.95
C THR A 337 -12.37 4.31 -2.22
N ALA A 338 -11.95 3.13 -2.68
CA ALA A 338 -12.56 2.50 -3.86
C ALA A 338 -14.03 2.13 -3.59
N PHE A 339 -14.31 1.56 -2.43
CA PHE A 339 -15.66 1.18 -2.02
C PHE A 339 -16.54 2.40 -1.71
N ARG A 340 -15.99 3.44 -1.10
CA ARG A 340 -16.72 4.72 -0.96
C ARG A 340 -17.09 5.33 -2.31
N ALA A 341 -16.20 5.27 -3.29
CA ALA A 341 -16.49 5.75 -4.64
C ALA A 341 -17.61 4.93 -5.32
N ILE A 342 -17.55 3.59 -5.22
CA ILE A 342 -18.61 2.71 -5.75
C ILE A 342 -19.94 2.99 -5.04
N LYS A 343 -19.95 3.05 -3.69
CA LYS A 343 -21.15 3.34 -2.90
C LYS A 343 -21.78 4.68 -3.26
N LYS A 344 -20.96 5.69 -3.53
CA LYS A 344 -21.45 7.02 -3.95
C LYS A 344 -22.16 6.98 -5.29
N GLU A 345 -21.64 6.22 -6.26
CA GLU A 345 -22.20 6.13 -7.61
C GLU A 345 -23.34 5.09 -7.73
N ASP A 346 -23.28 4.02 -6.94
CA ASP A 346 -24.25 2.91 -6.96
C ASP A 346 -24.62 2.46 -5.53
N PRO A 347 -25.28 3.31 -4.74
CA PRO A 347 -25.61 3.01 -3.34
C PRO A 347 -26.53 1.79 -3.17
N ASP A 348 -27.40 1.55 -4.18
CA ASP A 348 -28.41 0.48 -4.19
C ASP A 348 -27.90 -0.82 -4.83
N GLY A 349 -26.66 -0.85 -5.36
CA GLY A 349 -26.08 -2.04 -5.99
C GLY A 349 -26.72 -2.43 -7.34
N LYS A 350 -27.21 -1.47 -8.11
CA LYS A 350 -27.84 -1.74 -9.43
C LYS A 350 -26.88 -2.35 -10.44
N PHE A 351 -25.59 -1.95 -10.38
CA PHE A 351 -24.56 -2.57 -11.22
C PHE A 351 -24.15 -3.93 -10.69
N PHE A 352 -24.10 -4.11 -9.36
CA PHE A 352 -23.77 -5.38 -8.70
C PHE A 352 -24.68 -6.51 -9.20
N SER A 353 -25.99 -6.28 -9.27
CA SER A 353 -26.98 -7.29 -9.64
C SER A 353 -26.83 -7.85 -11.07
N LYS A 354 -25.97 -7.25 -11.90
CA LYS A 354 -25.73 -7.69 -13.29
C LYS A 354 -24.67 -8.80 -13.40
N TYR A 355 -23.95 -9.10 -12.31
CA TYR A 355 -22.77 -9.96 -12.35
C TYR A 355 -22.92 -11.16 -11.39
N ASP A 356 -22.33 -12.29 -11.80
CA ASP A 356 -22.24 -13.49 -10.96
C ASP A 356 -20.99 -13.44 -10.06
N LEU A 357 -21.18 -13.22 -8.78
CA LEU A 357 -20.12 -13.18 -7.78
C LEU A 357 -20.06 -14.44 -6.91
N SER A 358 -20.62 -15.56 -7.36
CA SER A 358 -20.69 -16.82 -6.59
C SER A 358 -19.31 -17.39 -6.17
N SER A 359 -18.24 -17.01 -6.87
CA SER A 359 -16.85 -17.39 -6.54
C SER A 359 -16.23 -16.52 -5.46
N PHE A 360 -16.84 -15.40 -5.12
CA PHE A 360 -16.25 -14.37 -4.26
C PHE A 360 -16.49 -14.69 -2.79
N GLU A 361 -15.42 -14.81 -1.99
CA GLU A 361 -15.50 -15.28 -0.60
C GLU A 361 -15.15 -14.20 0.42
N SER A 362 -14.34 -13.17 0.06
CA SER A 362 -13.93 -12.15 1.03
C SER A 362 -13.41 -10.87 0.36
N LEU A 363 -13.61 -9.75 1.07
CA LEU A 363 -13.05 -8.44 0.74
C LEU A 363 -12.10 -7.99 1.84
N PHE A 364 -10.88 -7.61 1.47
CA PHE A 364 -9.90 -7.01 2.38
C PHE A 364 -9.70 -5.54 2.05
N LEU A 365 -9.70 -4.68 3.08
CA LEU A 365 -9.53 -3.24 2.97
C LEU A 365 -8.31 -2.79 3.77
N ALA A 366 -7.47 -1.92 3.20
CA ALA A 366 -6.35 -1.29 3.90
C ALA A 366 -5.91 0.01 3.24
N GLY A 367 -4.97 0.71 3.91
CA GLY A 367 -4.33 1.94 3.43
C GLY A 367 -4.83 3.19 4.13
N GLU A 368 -6.03 3.16 4.64
CA GLU A 368 -6.65 4.13 5.54
C GLU A 368 -7.69 3.41 6.40
N ARG A 369 -8.15 4.05 7.46
CA ARG A 369 -9.22 3.47 8.29
C ARG A 369 -10.50 3.28 7.47
N ALA A 370 -11.03 2.08 7.47
CA ALA A 370 -12.34 1.81 6.89
C ALA A 370 -13.43 2.22 7.88
N ASP A 371 -14.30 3.15 7.46
CA ASP A 371 -15.42 3.58 8.29
C ASP A 371 -16.48 2.47 8.41
N PRO A 372 -17.13 2.33 9.59
CA PRO A 372 -18.11 1.27 9.84
C PRO A 372 -19.29 1.26 8.85
N ASP A 373 -19.71 2.44 8.38
CA ASP A 373 -20.84 2.57 7.44
C ASP A 373 -20.50 2.01 6.04
N THR A 374 -19.26 2.22 5.58
CA THR A 374 -18.77 1.62 4.33
C THR A 374 -18.61 0.10 4.45
N ILE A 375 -18.08 -0.41 5.57
CA ILE A 375 -17.92 -1.85 5.79
C ILE A 375 -19.30 -2.53 5.82
N LYS A 376 -20.24 -2.03 6.62
CA LYS A 376 -21.61 -2.58 6.71
C LYS A 376 -22.34 -2.58 5.37
N TRP A 377 -22.22 -1.49 4.62
CA TRP A 377 -22.80 -1.40 3.28
C TRP A 377 -22.21 -2.48 2.36
N ALA A 378 -20.88 -2.64 2.36
CA ALA A 378 -20.22 -3.61 1.51
C ALA A 378 -20.57 -5.06 1.91
N GLU A 379 -20.62 -5.38 3.22
CA GLU A 379 -21.06 -6.69 3.70
C GLU A 379 -22.51 -7.02 3.31
N ASN A 380 -23.42 -6.07 3.46
CA ASN A 380 -24.82 -6.24 3.08
C ASN A 380 -24.96 -6.44 1.56
N LEU A 381 -24.17 -5.72 0.75
CA LEU A 381 -24.22 -5.83 -0.70
C LEU A 381 -23.61 -7.15 -1.20
N LEU A 382 -22.45 -7.52 -0.67
CA LEU A 382 -21.63 -8.64 -1.15
C LEU A 382 -22.03 -9.97 -0.51
N ASN A 383 -22.63 -9.94 0.67
CA ASN A 383 -22.92 -11.10 1.52
C ASN A 383 -21.68 -11.98 1.79
N VAL A 384 -20.52 -11.35 1.95
CA VAL A 384 -19.24 -11.96 2.34
C VAL A 384 -18.56 -11.12 3.41
N PRO A 385 -17.61 -11.67 4.19
CA PRO A 385 -16.85 -10.91 5.15
C PRO A 385 -16.08 -9.76 4.51
N VAL A 386 -16.16 -8.56 5.11
CA VAL A 386 -15.35 -7.39 4.77
C VAL A 386 -14.40 -7.10 5.91
N ILE A 387 -13.12 -7.23 5.63
CA ILE A 387 -12.05 -7.26 6.63
C ILE A 387 -11.21 -6.00 6.49
N ASP A 388 -11.29 -5.12 7.49
CA ASP A 388 -10.30 -4.05 7.64
C ASP A 388 -9.04 -4.64 8.27
N HIS A 389 -7.87 -4.31 7.70
CA HIS A 389 -6.60 -4.78 8.23
C HIS A 389 -5.55 -3.68 8.12
N TRP A 390 -4.64 -3.65 9.10
CA TRP A 390 -3.67 -2.57 9.25
C TRP A 390 -2.23 -3.04 9.03
N TRP A 391 -1.50 -2.28 8.23
CA TRP A 391 -0.09 -2.45 7.94
C TRP A 391 0.53 -1.19 7.34
N GLN A 392 1.82 -1.24 7.05
CA GLN A 392 2.58 -0.10 6.57
C GLN A 392 3.53 -0.53 5.44
N THR A 393 4.06 0.42 4.69
CA THR A 393 5.09 0.15 3.68
C THR A 393 6.30 -0.53 4.32
N GLU A 394 6.65 -0.12 5.52
CA GLU A 394 7.73 -0.65 6.33
C GLU A 394 7.57 -2.14 6.65
N THR A 395 6.35 -2.61 6.84
CA THR A 395 6.08 -4.00 7.23
C THR A 395 5.80 -4.94 6.07
N SER A 396 5.41 -4.44 4.88
CA SER A 396 5.13 -5.23 3.67
C SER A 396 3.89 -6.13 3.73
N TRP A 397 3.41 -6.46 4.90
CA TRP A 397 2.26 -7.31 5.17
C TRP A 397 1.58 -6.93 6.48
N ALA A 398 0.37 -7.44 6.72
CA ALA A 398 -0.51 -7.00 7.79
C ALA A 398 0.08 -7.22 9.18
N ILE A 399 0.08 -6.14 10.00
CA ILE A 399 0.40 -6.19 11.43
C ILE A 399 -0.81 -6.70 12.20
N SER A 400 -2.01 -6.31 11.80
CA SER A 400 -3.27 -6.84 12.35
C SER A 400 -4.27 -7.14 11.24
N SER A 401 -5.03 -8.21 11.41
CA SER A 401 -6.04 -8.69 10.46
C SER A 401 -6.92 -9.76 11.09
N ASN A 402 -8.06 -10.02 10.47
CA ASN A 402 -8.79 -11.27 10.63
C ASN A 402 -8.08 -12.33 9.77
N CYS A 403 -7.41 -13.27 10.40
CA CYS A 403 -6.65 -14.32 9.72
C CYS A 403 -7.61 -15.46 9.25
N THR A 404 -8.37 -15.20 8.18
CA THR A 404 -9.45 -16.09 7.72
C THR A 404 -8.97 -17.49 7.34
N GLY A 405 -7.71 -17.65 6.93
CA GLY A 405 -7.12 -18.96 6.65
C GLY A 405 -6.73 -19.76 7.89
N ILE A 406 -6.65 -19.12 9.05
CA ILE A 406 -6.46 -19.78 10.34
C ILE A 406 -7.81 -20.04 11.00
N GLU A 407 -8.56 -18.98 11.24
CA GLU A 407 -9.85 -19.00 11.91
C GLU A 407 -10.56 -17.65 11.68
N MET A 408 -11.81 -17.70 11.22
CA MET A 408 -12.62 -16.49 11.10
C MET A 408 -13.04 -15.99 12.48
N MET A 409 -12.61 -14.78 12.82
CA MET A 409 -12.97 -14.10 14.07
C MET A 409 -14.16 -13.16 13.85
N GLU A 410 -14.86 -12.79 14.91
CA GLU A 410 -15.90 -11.78 14.88
C GLU A 410 -15.38 -10.45 14.32
N THR A 411 -16.14 -9.79 13.45
CA THR A 411 -15.81 -8.47 12.94
C THR A 411 -16.30 -7.40 13.93
N LYS A 412 -15.37 -6.61 14.47
CA LYS A 412 -15.69 -5.40 15.22
C LYS A 412 -15.47 -4.19 14.30
N TYR A 413 -16.55 -3.54 13.89
CA TYR A 413 -16.50 -2.43 12.93
C TYR A 413 -15.66 -1.27 13.45
N GLY A 414 -14.69 -0.83 12.66
CA GLY A 414 -13.72 0.20 13.03
C GLY A 414 -12.44 -0.33 13.69
N SER A 415 -12.37 -1.63 14.01
CA SER A 415 -11.15 -2.28 14.44
C SER A 415 -10.45 -2.98 13.28
N ALA A 416 -9.13 -2.95 13.27
CA ALA A 416 -8.29 -3.72 12.36
C ALA A 416 -8.05 -5.16 12.83
N CYS A 417 -8.95 -5.70 13.65
CA CYS A 417 -8.90 -7.03 14.24
C CYS A 417 -7.71 -7.24 15.19
N LYS A 418 -7.13 -8.45 15.27
CA LYS A 418 -6.05 -8.80 16.21
C LYS A 418 -4.69 -8.78 15.53
N ALA A 419 -3.63 -8.70 16.35
CA ALA A 419 -2.27 -8.84 15.85
C ALA A 419 -2.09 -10.16 15.12
N VAL A 420 -1.48 -10.10 13.94
CA VAL A 420 -1.19 -11.30 13.13
C VAL A 420 -0.04 -12.08 13.78
N PRO A 421 -0.04 -13.43 13.73
CA PRO A 421 1.09 -14.23 14.20
C PRO A 421 2.44 -13.72 13.66
N GLY A 422 3.38 -13.48 14.58
CA GLY A 422 4.67 -12.86 14.33
C GLY A 422 4.80 -11.43 14.84
N TYR A 423 3.71 -10.69 15.04
CA TYR A 423 3.75 -9.32 15.57
C TYR A 423 3.32 -9.25 17.03
N ASP A 424 4.22 -8.82 17.90
CA ASP A 424 3.94 -8.53 19.33
C ASP A 424 3.61 -7.03 19.49
N VAL A 425 2.34 -6.69 19.25
CA VAL A 425 1.83 -5.31 19.30
C VAL A 425 1.59 -4.88 20.73
N LYS A 426 2.04 -3.67 21.08
CA LYS A 426 1.83 -3.03 22.39
C LYS A 426 1.33 -1.61 22.20
N ILE A 427 0.70 -1.09 23.26
CA ILE A 427 0.34 0.31 23.37
C ILE A 427 1.19 0.93 24.47
N ILE A 428 1.89 2.04 24.16
CA ILE A 428 2.73 2.76 25.11
C ILE A 428 2.12 4.15 25.35
N LYS A 429 1.98 4.48 26.64
CA LYS A 429 1.47 5.79 27.07
C LYS A 429 2.56 6.87 27.03
N PRO A 430 2.23 8.16 27.12
CA PRO A 430 3.21 9.26 27.15
C PRO A 430 4.23 9.17 28.28
N ASP A 431 3.87 8.51 29.40
CA ASP A 431 4.78 8.24 30.53
C ASP A 431 5.69 7.03 30.30
N GLN A 432 5.69 6.48 29.10
CA GLN A 432 6.42 5.28 28.66
C GLN A 432 5.99 3.97 29.32
N SER A 433 4.90 3.95 30.07
CA SER A 433 4.32 2.72 30.60
C SER A 433 3.43 2.02 29.57
N LEU A 434 3.28 0.70 29.70
CA LEU A 434 2.33 -0.06 28.90
C LEU A 434 0.89 0.33 29.27
N ALA A 435 0.07 0.57 28.27
CA ALA A 435 -1.35 0.85 28.46
C ALA A 435 -2.11 -0.41 28.90
N LYS A 436 -3.15 -0.23 29.71
CA LYS A 436 -4.15 -1.25 29.99
C LYS A 436 -5.14 -1.37 28.82
N PRO A 437 -5.93 -2.43 28.75
CA PRO A 437 -7.01 -2.52 27.76
C PRO A 437 -7.87 -1.24 27.73
N ASN A 438 -8.22 -0.81 26.52
CA ASN A 438 -8.98 0.41 26.22
C ASN A 438 -8.28 1.76 26.54
N GLU A 439 -7.04 1.76 27.06
CA GLU A 439 -6.26 2.97 27.23
C GLU A 439 -5.55 3.36 25.92
N MET A 440 -5.67 4.64 25.54
CA MET A 440 -5.02 5.19 24.36
C MET A 440 -3.51 5.39 24.54
N GLY A 441 -2.75 5.10 23.50
CA GLY A 441 -1.32 5.38 23.45
C GLY A 441 -0.76 5.23 22.04
N ASP A 442 0.55 5.29 21.94
CA ASP A 442 1.26 5.05 20.69
C ASP A 442 1.37 3.54 20.44
N ILE A 443 1.04 3.12 19.24
CA ILE A 443 1.10 1.71 18.85
C ILE A 443 2.53 1.39 18.47
N VAL A 444 3.09 0.38 19.09
CA VAL A 444 4.46 -0.09 18.84
C VAL A 444 4.48 -1.60 18.64
N VAL A 445 5.54 -2.09 17.99
CA VAL A 445 5.77 -3.54 17.82
C VAL A 445 7.07 -3.92 18.48
N LYS A 446 7.04 -4.94 19.35
CA LYS A 446 8.24 -5.43 20.03
C LYS A 446 9.21 -6.04 19.04
N LEU A 447 10.50 -5.73 19.22
CA LEU A 447 11.58 -6.26 18.38
C LEU A 447 12.01 -7.68 18.84
N PRO A 448 12.51 -8.51 17.91
CA PRO A 448 12.68 -8.27 16.48
C PRO A 448 11.34 -8.26 15.73
N LEU A 449 11.25 -7.46 14.67
CA LEU A 449 10.13 -7.57 13.72
C LEU A 449 10.17 -8.94 13.02
N PRO A 450 9.03 -9.49 12.58
CA PRO A 450 9.00 -10.74 11.84
C PRO A 450 9.65 -10.60 10.46
N PRO A 451 9.99 -11.72 9.76
CA PRO A 451 10.57 -11.68 8.43
C PRO A 451 9.65 -10.97 7.42
N GLY A 452 10.23 -10.46 6.33
CA GLY A 452 9.52 -9.73 5.29
C GLY A 452 9.25 -8.26 5.63
N THR A 453 9.62 -7.79 6.83
CA THR A 453 9.64 -6.37 7.18
C THR A 453 10.94 -5.72 6.70
N PHE A 454 11.03 -4.40 6.74
CA PHE A 454 12.23 -3.70 6.30
C PHE A 454 13.41 -3.90 7.27
N PRO A 455 14.57 -4.39 6.81
CA PRO A 455 15.74 -4.56 7.66
C PRO A 455 16.46 -3.23 7.95
N THR A 456 16.33 -2.24 7.08
CA THR A 456 16.87 -0.89 7.19
C THR A 456 16.27 0.05 6.11
N LEU A 457 16.81 1.26 5.99
CA LEU A 457 16.59 2.19 4.88
C LEU A 457 17.78 2.17 3.93
N TRP A 458 17.53 2.36 2.63
CA TRP A 458 18.58 2.42 1.62
C TRP A 458 19.62 3.50 1.94
N ASN A 459 20.89 3.08 2.12
CA ASN A 459 22.03 3.94 2.49
C ASN A 459 21.78 4.89 3.69
N ALA A 460 20.86 4.55 4.61
CA ALA A 460 20.44 5.44 5.68
C ALA A 460 20.17 4.72 7.01
N ASP A 461 21.08 3.85 7.42
CA ASP A 461 20.99 3.08 8.67
C ASP A 461 20.80 3.94 9.92
N GLN A 462 21.47 5.09 9.98
CA GLN A 462 21.29 6.02 11.09
C GLN A 462 19.87 6.61 11.14
N ARG A 463 19.33 7.00 9.97
CA ARG A 463 17.95 7.48 9.85
C ARG A 463 16.92 6.39 10.20
N TYR A 464 17.21 5.12 9.91
CA TYR A 464 16.39 3.99 10.34
C TYR A 464 16.33 3.92 11.88
N LYS A 465 17.47 3.96 12.57
CA LYS A 465 17.51 3.95 14.02
C LYS A 465 16.76 5.14 14.62
N GLU A 466 17.08 6.36 14.16
CA GLU A 466 16.50 7.58 14.69
C GLU A 466 14.99 7.66 14.50
N ASN A 467 14.51 7.31 13.30
CA ASN A 467 13.09 7.47 12.99
C ASN A 467 12.21 6.37 13.56
N TYR A 468 12.72 5.14 13.71
CA TYR A 468 11.82 4.01 13.99
C TYR A 468 12.13 3.27 15.28
N MET A 469 13.36 3.40 15.84
CA MET A 469 13.83 2.52 16.92
C MET A 469 14.29 3.26 18.18
N SER A 470 14.37 4.60 18.15
CA SER A 470 14.97 5.36 19.23
C SER A 470 13.99 5.83 20.31
N ASN A 471 12.71 6.04 19.97
CA ASN A 471 11.75 6.63 20.90
C ASN A 471 11.29 5.66 21.99
N TYR A 472 11.27 4.36 21.66
CA TYR A 472 10.86 3.28 22.57
C TYR A 472 11.87 2.16 22.50
N GLU A 473 12.68 2.00 23.55
CA GLU A 473 13.73 0.97 23.60
C GLU A 473 13.13 -0.43 23.45
N GLY A 474 13.64 -1.21 22.50
CA GLY A 474 13.16 -2.56 22.20
C GLY A 474 11.88 -2.64 21.37
N TYR A 475 11.41 -1.51 20.83
CA TYR A 475 10.21 -1.47 20.01
C TYR A 475 10.40 -0.72 18.69
N TYR A 476 9.69 -1.15 17.70
CA TYR A 476 9.47 -0.41 16.44
C TYR A 476 8.32 0.56 16.62
N GLN A 477 8.55 1.83 16.31
CA GLN A 477 7.54 2.88 16.34
C GLN A 477 6.75 2.91 15.02
N THR A 478 5.44 2.70 15.09
CA THR A 478 4.56 2.69 13.92
C THR A 478 4.11 4.08 13.47
N TYR A 479 4.21 5.08 14.34
CA TYR A 479 3.60 6.41 14.18
C TYR A 479 2.07 6.39 14.09
N ASP A 480 1.44 5.31 14.51
CA ASP A 480 0.00 5.21 14.67
C ASP A 480 -0.34 5.21 16.17
N ALA A 481 -1.48 5.78 16.52
CA ALA A 481 -1.99 5.82 17.88
C ALA A 481 -3.33 5.10 17.96
N GLY A 482 -3.58 4.43 19.09
CA GLY A 482 -4.79 3.65 19.26
C GLY A 482 -4.83 2.94 20.60
N HIS A 483 -5.65 1.91 20.70
CA HIS A 483 -5.76 1.07 21.88
C HIS A 483 -5.99 -0.40 21.50
N ILE A 484 -5.84 -1.29 22.46
CA ILE A 484 -6.23 -2.70 22.37
C ILE A 484 -7.37 -2.88 23.36
N ASP A 485 -8.49 -3.48 22.92
CA ASP A 485 -9.62 -3.74 23.81
C ASP A 485 -9.43 -5.01 24.67
N ASP A 486 -10.40 -5.29 25.55
CA ASP A 486 -10.37 -6.44 26.47
C ASP A 486 -10.31 -7.80 25.75
N ASP A 487 -10.79 -7.86 24.50
CA ASP A 487 -10.77 -9.07 23.65
C ASP A 487 -9.50 -9.17 22.79
N GLY A 488 -8.61 -8.18 22.87
CA GLY A 488 -7.36 -8.12 22.13
C GLY A 488 -7.47 -7.55 20.72
N TYR A 489 -8.58 -6.87 20.39
CA TYR A 489 -8.75 -6.18 19.11
C TYR A 489 -8.02 -4.85 19.12
N ILE A 490 -7.35 -4.53 18.01
CA ILE A 490 -6.56 -3.32 17.82
C ILE A 490 -7.42 -2.27 17.11
N TRP A 491 -7.48 -1.09 17.70
CA TRP A 491 -8.21 0.06 17.19
C TRP A 491 -7.21 1.15 16.79
N ILE A 492 -7.07 1.37 15.49
CA ILE A 492 -6.20 2.42 14.95
C ILE A 492 -7.01 3.71 14.89
N MET A 493 -6.67 4.68 15.73
CA MET A 493 -7.47 5.89 15.91
C MET A 493 -6.95 7.07 15.11
N SER A 494 -5.64 7.22 14.96
CA SER A 494 -5.01 8.30 14.18
C SER A 494 -3.52 8.04 13.98
N ARG A 495 -2.90 8.85 13.12
CA ARG A 495 -1.44 9.03 13.15
C ARG A 495 -1.05 9.81 14.40
N THR A 496 0.13 9.55 14.95
CA THR A 496 0.61 10.30 16.12
C THR A 496 0.81 11.79 15.83
N ASP A 497 1.10 12.16 14.58
CA ASP A 497 1.23 13.53 14.08
C ASP A 497 -0.13 14.19 13.75
N ASP A 498 -1.21 13.42 13.66
CA ASP A 498 -2.59 13.89 13.46
C ASP A 498 -3.40 13.97 14.78
N ILE A 499 -2.82 13.61 15.92
CA ILE A 499 -3.46 13.80 17.23
C ILE A 499 -3.59 15.30 17.53
N ILE A 500 -4.79 15.72 17.95
CA ILE A 500 -5.09 17.11 18.28
C ILE A 500 -4.94 17.30 19.78
N ASN A 501 -4.07 18.23 20.18
CA ASN A 501 -3.86 18.55 21.60
C ASN A 501 -4.68 19.79 21.99
N VAL A 502 -5.82 19.58 22.66
CA VAL A 502 -6.72 20.65 23.12
C VAL A 502 -6.60 20.81 24.62
N ALA A 503 -5.99 21.87 25.08
CA ALA A 503 -5.84 22.19 26.53
C ALA A 503 -5.30 21.00 27.35
N GLY A 504 -4.32 20.25 26.79
CA GLY A 504 -3.74 19.06 27.42
C GLY A 504 -4.47 17.73 27.16
N HIS A 505 -5.63 17.76 26.52
CA HIS A 505 -6.33 16.53 26.09
C HIS A 505 -5.90 16.12 24.69
N ARG A 506 -5.52 14.85 24.54
CA ARG A 506 -5.18 14.23 23.24
C ARG A 506 -6.46 13.68 22.60
N LEU A 507 -6.88 14.31 21.51
CA LEU A 507 -8.07 13.91 20.76
C LEU A 507 -7.68 13.19 19.47
N SER A 508 -8.33 12.08 19.20
CA SER A 508 -8.19 11.37 17.94
C SER A 508 -9.00 12.05 16.84
N THR A 509 -8.34 12.38 15.72
CA THR A 509 -9.03 12.83 14.51
C THR A 509 -9.99 11.76 14.01
N GLY A 510 -9.57 10.49 14.03
CA GLY A 510 -10.39 9.37 13.59
C GLY A 510 -11.66 9.17 14.42
N ALA A 511 -11.61 9.36 15.73
CA ALA A 511 -12.81 9.27 16.58
C ALA A 511 -13.84 10.34 16.23
N ILE A 512 -13.39 11.56 15.97
CA ILE A 512 -14.29 12.65 15.55
C ILE A 512 -14.82 12.41 14.14
N GLU A 513 -13.98 11.94 13.22
CA GLU A 513 -14.37 11.57 11.84
C GLU A 513 -15.40 10.45 11.81
N GLU A 514 -15.30 9.49 12.71
CA GLU A 514 -16.29 8.41 12.85
C GLU A 514 -17.69 8.98 13.15
N VAL A 515 -17.79 9.85 14.16
CA VAL A 515 -19.04 10.52 14.50
C VAL A 515 -19.59 11.35 13.33
N LEU A 516 -18.71 12.09 12.61
CA LEU A 516 -19.13 12.88 11.46
C LEU A 516 -19.63 11.99 10.29
N SER A 517 -19.06 10.82 10.12
CA SER A 517 -19.46 9.89 9.05
C SER A 517 -20.83 9.25 9.28
N GLU A 518 -21.32 9.21 10.52
CA GLU A 518 -22.68 8.74 10.85
C GLU A 518 -23.78 9.70 10.41
N HIS A 519 -23.42 10.96 10.12
CA HIS A 519 -24.41 11.95 9.70
C HIS A 519 -24.96 11.62 8.31
N GLN A 520 -26.29 11.55 8.16
CA GLN A 520 -26.99 11.09 6.96
C GLN A 520 -26.58 11.82 5.67
N SER A 521 -26.23 13.10 5.78
CA SER A 521 -25.85 13.96 4.65
C SER A 521 -24.37 13.92 4.31
N VAL A 522 -23.49 13.36 5.15
CA VAL A 522 -22.04 13.36 4.96
C VAL A 522 -21.62 12.16 4.13
N ALA A 523 -20.86 12.39 3.06
CA ALA A 523 -20.25 11.36 2.22
C ALA A 523 -18.80 11.09 2.65
N GLU A 524 -18.05 12.15 2.96
CA GLU A 524 -16.65 12.08 3.35
C GLU A 524 -16.37 13.20 4.38
N CYS A 525 -15.41 12.98 5.26
CA CYS A 525 -14.97 13.99 6.20
C CYS A 525 -13.47 13.91 6.48
N ALA A 526 -12.93 15.01 6.97
CA ALA A 526 -11.58 15.07 7.52
C ALA A 526 -11.58 16.01 8.74
N VAL A 527 -10.90 15.59 9.80
CA VAL A 527 -10.71 16.40 11.00
C VAL A 527 -9.22 16.74 11.14
N LEU A 528 -8.93 17.96 11.52
CA LEU A 528 -7.56 18.44 11.76
C LEU A 528 -7.53 19.43 12.91
N GLY A 529 -6.39 19.49 13.61
CA GLY A 529 -6.13 20.50 14.63
C GLY A 529 -5.48 21.73 14.02
N ILE A 530 -6.09 22.88 14.19
CA ILE A 530 -5.51 24.18 13.84
C ILE A 530 -4.93 24.86 15.06
N ALA A 531 -3.92 25.71 14.89
CA ALA A 531 -3.27 26.41 15.98
C ALA A 531 -4.24 27.34 16.73
N ASP A 532 -4.23 27.28 18.06
CA ASP A 532 -4.99 28.17 18.95
C ASP A 532 -4.13 28.69 20.09
N LYS A 533 -4.16 30.01 20.32
CA LYS A 533 -3.29 30.67 21.30
C LYS A 533 -3.56 30.26 22.76
N LEU A 534 -4.79 29.87 23.08
CA LEU A 534 -5.20 29.54 24.45
C LEU A 534 -5.19 28.03 24.73
N LYS A 535 -5.57 27.23 23.75
CA LYS A 535 -5.77 25.79 23.92
C LYS A 535 -4.69 24.92 23.24
N GLY A 536 -3.71 25.56 22.59
CA GLY A 536 -2.70 24.89 21.76
C GLY A 536 -3.25 24.56 20.38
N GLN A 537 -4.31 23.77 20.31
CA GLN A 537 -5.00 23.43 19.06
C GLN A 537 -6.51 23.44 19.26
N LEU A 538 -7.25 23.67 18.16
CA LEU A 538 -8.70 23.48 18.06
C LEU A 538 -9.01 22.52 16.90
N PRO A 539 -9.88 21.53 17.10
CA PRO A 539 -10.32 20.67 16.03
C PRO A 539 -11.32 21.39 15.12
N ILE A 540 -11.13 21.26 13.82
CA ILE A 540 -12.09 21.64 12.79
C ILE A 540 -12.44 20.43 11.92
N GLY A 541 -13.69 20.37 11.46
CA GLY A 541 -14.17 19.35 10.52
C GLY A 541 -14.37 19.93 9.14
N LEU A 542 -13.90 19.21 8.12
CA LEU A 542 -14.24 19.44 6.72
C LEU A 542 -15.13 18.30 6.26
N VAL A 543 -16.30 18.59 5.70
CA VAL A 543 -17.26 17.57 5.27
C VAL A 543 -17.65 17.75 3.81
N VAL A 544 -17.73 16.63 3.08
CA VAL A 544 -18.25 16.55 1.72
C VAL A 544 -19.63 15.91 1.79
N LEU A 545 -20.62 16.50 1.15
CA LEU A 545 -21.99 16.01 1.20
C LEU A 545 -22.24 14.92 0.15
N LYS A 546 -23.22 14.06 0.46
CA LYS A 546 -23.77 13.09 -0.51
C LYS A 546 -24.46 13.82 -1.65
N SER A 547 -24.53 13.20 -2.81
CA SER A 547 -25.27 13.75 -3.97
C SER A 547 -26.76 13.85 -3.64
N GLY A 548 -27.38 14.97 -4.06
CA GLY A 548 -28.82 15.18 -3.89
C GLY A 548 -29.25 15.70 -2.51
N VAL A 549 -28.32 16.05 -1.64
CA VAL A 549 -28.64 16.72 -0.35
C VAL A 549 -29.11 18.14 -0.61
N ASN A 550 -30.37 18.45 -0.20
CA ASN A 550 -31.01 19.76 -0.36
C ASN A 550 -31.05 20.59 0.95
N LYS A 551 -30.38 20.12 2.00
CA LYS A 551 -30.33 20.77 3.31
C LYS A 551 -29.27 21.88 3.32
N GLU A 552 -29.56 23.00 3.98
CA GLU A 552 -28.61 24.12 4.10
C GLU A 552 -27.32 23.70 4.81
N ASN A 553 -26.17 24.11 4.30
CA ASN A 553 -24.85 23.78 4.84
C ASN A 553 -24.69 24.16 6.31
N ASP A 554 -25.22 25.31 6.72
CA ASP A 554 -25.15 25.78 8.11
C ASP A 554 -25.91 24.87 9.09
N ILE A 555 -27.01 24.27 8.64
CA ILE A 555 -27.78 23.31 9.45
C ILE A 555 -26.97 22.04 9.63
N ILE A 556 -26.44 21.50 8.54
CA ILE A 556 -25.59 20.28 8.56
C ILE A 556 -24.37 20.50 9.47
N SER A 557 -23.70 21.65 9.34
CA SER A 557 -22.55 22.00 10.19
C SER A 557 -22.89 22.00 11.68
N LYS A 558 -24.04 22.58 12.06
CA LYS A 558 -24.51 22.60 13.44
C LYS A 558 -24.86 21.21 13.96
N GLU A 559 -25.52 20.38 13.16
CA GLU A 559 -25.84 19.01 13.50
C GLU A 559 -24.56 18.19 13.73
N CYS A 560 -23.59 18.27 12.83
CA CYS A 560 -22.29 17.62 12.98
C CYS A 560 -21.58 18.05 14.28
N VAL A 561 -21.57 19.35 14.60
CA VAL A 561 -20.99 19.86 15.86
C VAL A 561 -21.72 19.28 17.06
N GLN A 562 -23.05 19.22 17.02
CA GLN A 562 -23.84 18.68 18.12
C GLN A 562 -23.60 17.18 18.31
N MET A 563 -23.53 16.41 17.23
CA MET A 563 -23.22 14.97 17.29
C MET A 563 -21.88 14.71 17.99
N VAL A 564 -20.83 15.44 17.60
CA VAL A 564 -19.51 15.30 18.25
C VAL A 564 -19.57 15.69 19.72
N ARG A 565 -20.32 16.72 20.07
CA ARG A 565 -20.52 17.14 21.46
C ARG A 565 -21.24 16.08 22.29
N ASP A 566 -22.23 15.42 21.71
CA ASP A 566 -23.04 14.40 22.40
C ASP A 566 -22.29 13.08 22.56
N GLN A 567 -21.53 12.66 21.56
CA GLN A 567 -20.85 11.35 21.54
C GLN A 567 -19.44 11.40 22.15
N ILE A 568 -18.67 12.46 21.89
CA ILE A 568 -17.27 12.59 22.40
C ILE A 568 -17.22 13.49 23.63
N GLY A 569 -18.12 14.45 23.71
CA GLY A 569 -18.23 15.38 24.83
C GLY A 569 -17.63 16.75 24.57
N PRO A 570 -17.93 17.73 25.47
CA PRO A 570 -17.48 19.12 25.37
C PRO A 570 -15.96 19.29 25.43
N VAL A 571 -15.24 18.28 25.95
CA VAL A 571 -13.78 18.24 26.04
C VAL A 571 -13.12 18.34 24.66
N ALA A 572 -13.78 17.85 23.61
CA ALA A 572 -13.30 17.96 22.24
C ALA A 572 -13.17 19.41 21.77
N ALA A 573 -13.89 20.35 22.38
CA ALA A 573 -13.96 21.77 21.96
C ALA A 573 -14.27 21.94 20.45
N PHE A 574 -14.93 20.96 19.86
CA PHE A 574 -15.27 20.91 18.44
C PHE A 574 -16.42 21.86 18.14
N LYS A 575 -16.16 22.91 17.37
CA LYS A 575 -17.12 23.99 17.13
C LYS A 575 -17.29 24.39 15.69
N ILE A 576 -16.41 23.91 14.82
CA ILE A 576 -16.30 24.37 13.44
C ILE A 576 -16.39 23.16 12.52
N VAL A 577 -17.41 23.18 11.66
CA VAL A 577 -17.54 22.25 10.54
C VAL A 577 -17.77 23.06 9.27
N ILE A 578 -16.99 22.81 8.24
CA ILE A 578 -17.05 23.49 6.96
C ILE A 578 -17.48 22.48 5.89
N VAL A 579 -18.55 22.77 5.19
CA VAL A 579 -18.97 22.00 4.02
C VAL A 579 -18.14 22.44 2.83
N ILE A 580 -17.42 21.49 2.24
CA ILE A 580 -16.53 21.69 1.10
C ILE A 580 -16.95 20.81 -0.08
N LYS A 581 -16.49 21.13 -1.28
CA LYS A 581 -16.81 20.36 -2.49
C LYS A 581 -16.11 19.00 -2.52
N ARG A 582 -14.85 18.95 -2.11
CA ARG A 582 -14.00 17.75 -2.16
C ARG A 582 -12.80 17.90 -1.21
N LEU A 583 -12.28 16.77 -0.73
CA LEU A 583 -11.08 16.73 0.10
C LEU A 583 -9.82 16.59 -0.76
N PRO A 584 -8.71 17.30 -0.43
CA PRO A 584 -7.43 17.09 -1.09
C PRO A 584 -6.87 15.72 -0.70
N LYS A 585 -6.64 14.89 -1.70
CA LYS A 585 -6.17 13.52 -1.54
C LYS A 585 -4.91 13.28 -2.35
N THR A 586 -4.14 12.31 -1.94
CA THR A 586 -3.14 11.70 -2.79
C THR A 586 -3.82 10.86 -3.87
N ARG A 587 -3.08 10.52 -4.93
CA ARG A 587 -3.56 9.58 -5.97
C ARG A 587 -3.90 8.18 -5.43
N SER A 588 -3.38 7.82 -4.26
CA SER A 588 -3.74 6.60 -3.52
C SER A 588 -4.97 6.78 -2.61
N GLY A 589 -5.61 7.95 -2.61
CA GLY A 589 -6.81 8.24 -1.84
C GLY A 589 -6.58 8.81 -0.44
N LYS A 590 -5.35 8.89 0.07
CA LYS A 590 -5.05 9.43 1.40
C LYS A 590 -5.33 10.93 1.47
N ILE A 591 -6.09 11.36 2.47
CA ILE A 591 -6.37 12.78 2.73
C ILE A 591 -5.09 13.49 3.19
N LEU A 592 -4.83 14.65 2.61
CA LEU A 592 -3.63 15.46 2.87
C LEU A 592 -3.82 16.41 4.07
N ARG A 593 -4.17 15.86 5.27
CA ARG A 593 -4.45 16.63 6.50
C ARG A 593 -3.34 17.60 6.86
N GLY A 594 -2.08 17.15 6.80
CA GLY A 594 -0.92 17.98 7.09
C GLY A 594 -0.79 19.21 6.18
N THR A 595 -1.17 19.10 4.89
CA THR A 595 -1.19 20.23 3.96
C THR A 595 -2.33 21.17 4.25
N ILE A 596 -3.54 20.65 4.53
CA ILE A 596 -4.71 21.46 4.92
C ILE A 596 -4.39 22.24 6.19
N ARG A 597 -3.78 21.60 7.20
CA ARG A 597 -3.39 22.26 8.45
C ARG A 597 -2.42 23.42 8.21
N LYS A 598 -1.39 23.22 7.38
CA LYS A 598 -0.45 24.31 7.03
C LYS A 598 -1.14 25.48 6.35
N ILE A 599 -2.11 25.20 5.46
CA ILE A 599 -2.94 26.24 4.84
C ILE A 599 -3.74 26.98 5.91
N ALA A 600 -4.42 26.26 6.80
CA ALA A 600 -5.25 26.84 7.87
C ALA A 600 -4.43 27.66 8.89
N ASP A 601 -3.22 27.21 9.21
CA ASP A 601 -2.29 27.89 10.12
C ASP A 601 -1.47 29.00 9.43
N ASN A 602 -1.70 29.27 8.14
CA ASN A 602 -0.97 30.23 7.30
C ASN A 602 0.56 29.99 7.28
N VAL A 603 0.96 28.73 7.25
CA VAL A 603 2.36 28.30 7.20
C VAL A 603 2.72 27.94 5.76
N GLU A 604 3.95 28.29 5.36
CA GLU A 604 4.48 27.93 4.03
C GLU A 604 4.43 26.40 3.83
N TYR A 605 3.98 25.98 2.67
CA TYR A 605 3.93 24.56 2.30
C TYR A 605 4.36 24.35 0.84
N LYS A 606 4.92 23.18 0.58
CA LYS A 606 5.13 22.70 -0.78
C LYS A 606 3.94 21.85 -1.19
N VAL A 607 3.48 22.02 -2.43
CA VAL A 607 2.41 21.17 -2.98
C VAL A 607 2.90 19.72 -2.97
N PRO A 608 2.19 18.79 -2.30
CA PRO A 608 2.61 17.41 -2.27
C PRO A 608 2.63 16.80 -3.68
N PRO A 609 3.73 16.19 -4.11
CA PRO A 609 3.84 15.64 -5.47
C PRO A 609 2.90 14.45 -5.71
N THR A 610 2.38 13.88 -4.64
CA THR A 610 1.42 12.78 -4.66
C THR A 610 -0.03 13.24 -4.78
N ILE A 611 -0.29 14.54 -4.74
CA ILE A 611 -1.66 15.06 -4.82
C ILE A 611 -2.32 14.69 -6.15
N ASP A 612 -3.59 14.32 -6.08
CA ASP A 612 -4.38 13.97 -7.26
C ASP A 612 -4.66 15.19 -8.15
N ASP A 613 -5.17 16.26 -7.54
CA ASP A 613 -5.43 17.54 -8.20
C ASP A 613 -4.94 18.71 -7.35
N PRO A 614 -3.86 19.42 -7.76
CA PRO A 614 -3.34 20.56 -7.00
C PRO A 614 -4.29 21.75 -6.87
N LEU A 615 -5.26 21.92 -7.79
CA LEU A 615 -6.20 23.04 -7.77
C LEU A 615 -7.10 23.04 -6.52
N ILE A 616 -7.34 21.86 -5.96
CA ILE A 616 -8.14 21.69 -4.77
C ILE A 616 -7.59 22.46 -3.55
N LEU A 617 -6.28 22.68 -3.47
CA LEU A 617 -5.67 23.42 -2.37
C LEU A 617 -6.10 24.90 -2.38
N ASN A 618 -6.33 25.48 -3.57
CA ASN A 618 -6.87 26.83 -3.68
C ASN A 618 -8.35 26.87 -3.27
N GLU A 619 -9.16 25.88 -3.65
CA GLU A 619 -10.56 25.75 -3.23
C GLU A 619 -10.65 25.68 -1.69
N ILE A 620 -9.82 24.86 -1.05
CA ILE A 620 -9.75 24.75 0.41
C ILE A 620 -9.34 26.09 1.05
N LYS A 621 -8.35 26.77 0.48
CA LYS A 621 -7.93 28.07 0.99
C LYS A 621 -9.05 29.09 0.95
N GLU A 622 -9.80 29.15 -0.15
CA GLU A 622 -10.97 30.04 -0.30
C GLU A 622 -12.06 29.71 0.73
N ASP A 623 -12.36 28.42 0.93
CA ASP A 623 -13.35 27.99 1.94
C ASP A 623 -12.91 28.35 3.36
N LEU A 624 -11.64 28.19 3.72
CA LEU A 624 -11.09 28.57 5.02
C LEU A 624 -11.13 30.09 5.26
N ILE A 625 -10.86 30.91 4.23
CA ILE A 625 -10.99 32.37 4.29
C ILE A 625 -12.47 32.76 4.51
N LYS A 626 -13.39 32.19 3.73
CA LYS A 626 -14.82 32.47 3.84
C LYS A 626 -15.35 32.19 5.25
N HIS A 627 -14.85 31.18 5.92
CA HIS A 627 -15.24 30.81 7.30
C HIS A 627 -14.38 31.45 8.38
N LYS A 628 -13.54 32.45 8.04
CA LYS A 628 -12.69 33.22 8.97
C LYS A 628 -11.72 32.36 9.79
N ILE A 629 -11.32 31.22 9.26
CA ILE A 629 -10.26 30.38 9.85
C ILE A 629 -8.90 30.95 9.45
N LEU A 630 -8.74 31.29 8.18
CA LEU A 630 -7.55 31.92 7.65
C LEU A 630 -7.80 33.43 7.53
N ASN A 631 -7.03 34.22 8.25
CA ASN A 631 -6.99 35.68 8.06
C ASN A 631 -5.93 36.01 7.01
N VAL A 632 -6.34 36.63 5.92
CA VAL A 632 -5.46 37.13 4.85
C VAL A 632 -4.92 38.50 5.20
#